data_c7db653e2bfe1ec1e68b59fea08d0cb2
#
_entry.id   c7db653e2bfe1ec1e68b59fea08d0cb2
#
_cell.length_a   1.000
_cell.length_b   1.000
_cell.length_c   1.000
_cell.angle_alpha   90.00
_cell.angle_beta   90.00
_cell.angle_gamma   90.00
#
_symmetry.space_group_name_H-M   'P 1'
#
loop_
_entity.id
_entity.type
_entity.pdbx_description
1 polymer ?
#
loop_
_entity_poly.entity_id
_entity_poly.type
_entity_poly.pdbx_seq_one_letter_code
_entity_poly.pdbx_strand_id
1 'polypeptide(L)'
;MKTYTIIAGVNGAGKSSLTGVLRAEITNLGKIIDVDKIIAKCNGNMIEGGKKSIELIDDCLEKEICFTQETTLSGHRIFNTVKRAIEKGYYIRLYYVGLNTV
;
A
#
# COMPACT_ATOMS: atom_id res chain seq x y z
N MET A 1 12.36 12.14 5.18
CA MET A 1 12.11 10.95 6.00
C MET A 1 11.46 9.86 5.15
N LYS A 2 12.03 8.69 5.17
CA LYS A 2 11.45 7.55 4.45
C LYS A 2 10.16 7.14 5.13
N THR A 3 9.07 7.13 4.39
CA THR A 3 7.75 6.83 4.94
C THR A 3 7.07 5.73 4.12
N TYR A 4 6.55 4.74 4.80
CA TYR A 4 5.69 3.72 4.24
C TYR A 4 4.28 3.97 4.77
N THR A 5 3.38 4.33 3.85
CA THR A 5 1.99 4.60 4.19
C THR A 5 1.13 3.43 3.76
N ILE A 6 0.29 2.94 4.67
CA ILE A 6 -0.65 1.85 4.39
C ILE A 6 -2.04 2.43 4.43
N ILE A 7 -2.76 2.29 3.34
CA ILE A 7 -4.18 2.66 3.26
C ILE A 7 -4.96 1.36 3.16
N ALA A 8 -5.61 1.00 4.25
CA ALA A 8 -6.26 -0.29 4.41
C ALA A 8 -7.77 -0.15 4.46
N GLY A 9 -8.48 -1.16 4.02
CA GLY A 9 -9.93 -1.19 4.04
C GLY A 9 -10.47 -2.16 3.01
N VAL A 10 -11.74 -2.53 3.14
CA VAL A 10 -12.39 -3.42 2.18
C VAL A 10 -12.65 -2.69 0.86
N ASN A 11 -12.86 -3.45 -0.22
CA ASN A 11 -13.21 -2.88 -1.51
C ASN A 11 -14.53 -2.11 -1.40
N GLY A 12 -14.57 -0.94 -2.02
CA GLY A 12 -15.73 -0.07 -1.94
C GLY A 12 -15.76 0.85 -0.72
N ALA A 13 -14.75 0.79 0.16
CA ALA A 13 -14.69 1.64 1.35
C ALA A 13 -14.15 3.04 1.09
N GLY A 14 -13.66 3.33 -0.12
CA GLY A 14 -13.16 4.66 -0.47
C GLY A 14 -11.67 4.84 -0.31
N LYS A 15 -10.87 3.75 -0.36
CA LYS A 15 -9.41 3.83 -0.25
C LYS A 15 -8.79 4.75 -1.29
N SER A 16 -9.23 4.63 -2.54
CA SER A 16 -8.69 5.47 -3.64
C SER A 16 -9.07 6.92 -3.46
N SER A 17 -10.25 7.21 -2.92
CA SER A 17 -10.67 8.58 -2.63
C SER A 17 -9.79 9.20 -1.55
N LEU A 18 -9.49 8.45 -0.51
CA LEU A 18 -8.60 8.90 0.56
C LEU A 18 -7.18 9.14 0.00
N THR A 19 -6.69 8.24 -0.84
CA THR A 19 -5.37 8.41 -1.47
C THR A 19 -5.32 9.71 -2.27
N GLY A 20 -6.38 10.03 -3.01
CA GLY A 20 -6.46 11.27 -3.76
C GLY A 20 -6.39 12.50 -2.86
N VAL A 21 -7.12 12.49 -1.74
CA VAL A 21 -7.10 13.59 -0.77
C VAL A 21 -5.70 13.73 -0.14
N LEU A 22 -5.11 12.62 0.28
CA LEU A 22 -3.79 12.63 0.91
C LEU A 22 -2.70 13.09 -0.06
N ARG A 23 -2.82 12.71 -1.34
CA ARG A 23 -1.86 13.14 -2.36
C ARG A 23 -1.84 14.66 -2.52
N ALA A 24 -2.99 15.31 -2.34
CA ALA A 24 -3.09 16.77 -2.42
C ALA A 24 -2.53 17.45 -1.16
N GLU A 25 -2.59 16.80 -0.02
CA GLU A 25 -2.22 17.40 1.27
C GLU A 25 -0.83 16.98 1.78
N ILE A 26 -0.36 15.79 1.38
CA ILE A 26 0.88 15.21 1.88
C ILE A 26 1.83 14.97 0.72
N THR A 27 3.08 15.41 0.86
CA THR A 27 4.07 15.31 -0.21
C THR A 27 4.87 14.02 -0.18
N ASN A 28 4.84 13.27 0.91
CA ASN A 28 5.69 12.09 1.08
C ASN A 28 4.96 10.76 0.95
N LEU A 29 3.88 10.69 0.16
CA LEU A 29 3.24 9.42 -0.18
C LEU A 29 4.12 8.59 -1.12
N GLY A 30 4.88 9.26 -1.97
CA GLY A 30 5.78 8.59 -2.90
C GLY A 30 5.03 7.75 -3.94
N LYS A 31 5.56 6.60 -4.27
CA LYS A 31 4.96 5.70 -5.25
C LYS A 31 3.72 5.03 -4.66
N ILE A 32 2.62 5.05 -5.41
CA ILE A 32 1.36 4.42 -4.99
C ILE A 32 1.30 3.01 -5.57
N ILE A 33 1.14 2.02 -4.69
CA ILE A 33 1.01 0.61 -5.07
C ILE A 33 -0.37 0.14 -4.67
N ASP A 34 -1.24 -0.04 -5.67
CA ASP A 34 -2.60 -0.55 -5.47
C ASP A 34 -2.62 -2.02 -5.89
N VAL A 35 -2.59 -2.90 -4.91
CA VAL A 35 -2.50 -4.34 -5.14
C VAL A 35 -3.68 -4.87 -5.95
N ASP A 36 -4.89 -4.40 -5.65
CA ASP A 36 -6.09 -4.86 -6.36
C ASP A 36 -6.06 -4.46 -7.83
N LYS A 37 -5.61 -3.25 -8.14
CA LYS A 37 -5.45 -2.81 -9.53
C LYS A 37 -4.39 -3.63 -10.26
N ILE A 38 -3.31 -3.97 -9.58
CA ILE A 38 -2.24 -4.77 -10.17
C ILE A 38 -2.77 -6.17 -10.50
N ILE A 39 -3.52 -6.78 -9.58
CA ILE A 39 -4.17 -8.07 -9.82
C ILE A 39 -5.12 -7.99 -11.01
N ALA A 40 -5.92 -6.93 -11.10
CA ALA A 40 -6.84 -6.74 -12.21
C ALA A 40 -6.11 -6.66 -13.56
N LYS A 41 -4.97 -5.98 -13.59
CA LYS A 41 -4.14 -5.89 -14.82
C LYS A 41 -3.52 -7.23 -15.20
N CYS A 42 -3.45 -8.17 -14.26
CA CYS A 42 -2.97 -9.53 -14.52
C CYS A 42 -4.15 -10.48 -14.79
N ASN A 43 -5.25 -9.97 -15.34
CA ASN A 43 -6.46 -10.74 -15.65
C ASN A 43 -7.05 -11.45 -14.43
N GLY A 44 -6.94 -10.83 -13.25
CA GLY A 44 -7.43 -11.39 -12.00
C GLY A 44 -6.54 -12.48 -11.41
N ASN A 45 -5.36 -12.71 -11.97
CA ASN A 45 -4.43 -13.72 -11.44
C ASN A 45 -3.77 -13.19 -10.17
N MET A 46 -4.22 -13.70 -9.03
CA MET A 46 -3.74 -13.24 -7.72
C MET A 46 -2.27 -13.56 -7.47
N ILE A 47 -1.79 -14.69 -7.97
CA ILE A 47 -0.40 -15.09 -7.79
C ILE A 47 0.53 -14.15 -8.57
N GLU A 48 0.21 -13.90 -9.83
CA GLU A 48 1.01 -13.01 -10.67
C GLU A 48 0.94 -11.56 -10.18
N GLY A 49 -0.26 -11.08 -9.86
CA GLY A 49 -0.44 -9.74 -9.32
C GLY A 49 0.24 -9.54 -7.98
N GLY A 50 0.20 -10.56 -7.12
CA GLY A 50 0.91 -10.55 -5.86
C GLY A 50 2.42 -10.47 -6.03
N LYS A 51 2.98 -11.22 -6.96
CA LYS A 51 4.41 -11.18 -7.28
C LYS A 51 4.83 -9.80 -7.77
N LYS A 52 4.06 -9.20 -8.69
CA LYS A 52 4.34 -7.86 -9.20
C LYS A 52 4.29 -6.81 -8.09
N SER A 53 3.32 -6.92 -7.19
CA SER A 53 3.21 -6.01 -6.05
C SER A 53 4.44 -6.11 -5.15
N ILE A 54 4.89 -7.32 -4.86
CA ILE A 54 6.08 -7.55 -4.05
C ILE A 54 7.32 -6.98 -4.72
N GLU A 55 7.46 -7.17 -6.03
CA GLU A 55 8.60 -6.61 -6.78
C GLU A 55 8.65 -5.08 -6.68
N LEU A 56 7.48 -4.43 -6.79
CA LEU A 56 7.40 -2.98 -6.65
C LEU A 56 7.75 -2.52 -5.23
N ILE A 57 7.27 -3.24 -4.22
CA ILE A 57 7.60 -2.95 -2.82
C ILE A 57 9.09 -3.15 -2.57
N ASP A 58 9.65 -4.26 -3.05
CA ASP A 58 11.08 -4.55 -2.90
C ASP A 58 11.93 -3.45 -3.53
N ASP A 59 11.54 -2.99 -4.71
CA ASP A 59 12.25 -1.91 -5.40
C ASP A 59 12.23 -0.62 -4.58
N CYS A 60 11.07 -0.27 -4.02
CA CYS A 60 10.95 0.92 -3.18
C CYS A 60 11.82 0.82 -1.93
N LEU A 61 11.81 -0.34 -1.27
CA LEU A 61 12.61 -0.57 -0.08
C LEU A 61 14.11 -0.53 -0.39
N GLU A 62 14.51 -1.12 -1.51
CA GLU A 62 15.91 -1.12 -1.93
C GLU A 62 16.40 0.29 -2.23
N LYS A 63 15.59 1.09 -2.92
CA LYS A 63 15.91 2.48 -3.23
C LYS A 63 15.70 3.42 -2.06
N GLU A 64 15.11 2.93 -0.99
CA GLU A 64 14.81 3.70 0.23
C GLU A 64 13.98 4.96 -0.06
N ILE A 65 12.99 4.82 -0.92
CA ILE A 65 12.06 5.90 -1.28
C ILE A 65 10.74 5.74 -0.53
N CYS A 66 10.02 6.84 -0.37
CA CYS A 66 8.66 6.79 0.18
C CYS A 66 7.73 6.02 -0.74
N PHE A 67 6.81 5.26 -0.18
CA PHE A 67 5.79 4.58 -0.96
C PHE A 67 4.52 4.37 -0.14
N THR A 68 3.43 4.14 -0.85
CA THR A 68 2.10 3.97 -0.26
C THR A 68 1.50 2.71 -0.83
N GLN A 69 0.93 1.87 0.02
CA GLN A 69 0.26 0.65 -0.38
C GLN A 69 -1.22 0.73 -0.03
N GLU A 70 -2.09 0.52 -1.02
CA GLU A 70 -3.51 0.33 -0.81
C GLU A 70 -3.77 -1.18 -0.72
N THR A 71 -4.44 -1.63 0.33
CA THR A 71 -4.63 -3.06 0.59
C THR A 71 -5.92 -3.33 1.34
N THR A 72 -6.46 -4.53 1.16
CA THR A 72 -7.58 -5.02 1.95
C THR A 72 -7.15 -5.65 3.28
N LEU A 73 -5.85 -5.70 3.56
CA LEU A 73 -5.25 -6.36 4.72
C LEU A 73 -5.51 -7.87 4.79
N SER A 74 -5.84 -8.49 3.66
CA SER A 74 -5.98 -9.93 3.59
C SER A 74 -4.60 -10.59 3.43
N GLY A 75 -4.24 -11.47 4.35
CA GLY A 75 -2.98 -12.22 4.31
C GLY A 75 -1.89 -11.63 5.22
N HIS A 76 -0.79 -12.37 5.31
CA HIS A 76 0.30 -12.06 6.25
C HIS A 76 1.43 -11.22 5.67
N ARG A 77 1.38 -10.93 4.37
CA ARG A 77 2.47 -10.24 3.67
C ARG A 77 2.70 -8.82 4.15
N ILE A 78 1.64 -8.16 4.60
CA ILE A 78 1.74 -6.77 5.08
C ILE A 78 2.66 -6.69 6.30
N PHE A 79 2.62 -7.70 7.19
CA PHE A 79 3.46 -7.72 8.37
C PHE A 79 4.94 -7.84 8.00
N ASN A 80 5.26 -8.67 7.01
CA ASN A 80 6.63 -8.80 6.52
C ASN A 80 7.14 -7.49 5.92
N THR A 81 6.31 -6.81 5.16
CA THR A 81 6.67 -5.52 4.56
C THR A 81 6.89 -4.46 5.63
N VAL A 82 6.01 -4.39 6.62
CA VAL A 82 6.15 -3.45 7.74
C VAL A 82 7.46 -3.71 8.49
N LYS A 83 7.74 -4.98 8.80
CA LYS A 83 8.97 -5.36 9.50
C LYS A 83 10.21 -4.93 8.72
N ARG A 84 10.24 -5.21 7.43
CA ARG A 84 11.35 -4.84 6.56
C ARG A 84 11.53 -3.33 6.47
N ALA A 85 10.43 -2.59 6.40
CA ALA A 85 10.47 -1.14 6.36
C ALA A 85 11.01 -0.56 7.67
N ILE A 86 10.58 -1.09 8.81
CA ILE A 86 11.09 -0.67 10.11
C ILE A 86 12.59 -0.94 10.22
N GLU A 87 13.04 -2.10 9.77
CA GLU A 87 14.47 -2.45 9.77
C GLU A 87 15.31 -1.49 8.94
N LYS A 88 14.72 -0.89 7.90
CA LYS A 88 15.38 0.09 7.05
C LYS A 88 15.20 1.53 7.53
N GLY A 89 14.59 1.74 8.68
CA GLY A 89 14.43 3.07 9.25
C GLY A 89 13.24 3.86 8.72
N TYR A 90 12.25 3.20 8.15
CA TYR A 90 11.05 3.86 7.66
C TYR A 90 10.13 4.28 8.81
N TYR A 91 9.49 5.42 8.62
CA TYR A 91 8.34 5.82 9.42
C TYR A 91 7.10 5.15 8.84
N ILE A 92 6.26 4.53 9.67
CA ILE A 92 5.07 3.79 9.23
C ILE A 92 3.84 4.62 9.56
N ARG A 93 2.99 4.85 8.54
CA ARG A 93 1.68 5.48 8.73
C ARG A 93 0.60 4.51 8.29
N LEU A 94 -0.44 4.38 9.09
CA LEU A 94 -1.57 3.51 8.78
C LEU A 94 -2.86 4.32 8.79
N TYR A 95 -3.59 4.27 7.68
CA TYR A 95 -4.94 4.80 7.57
C TYR A 95 -5.88 3.63 7.33
N TYR A 96 -6.90 3.50 8.14
CA TYR A 96 -7.93 2.47 7.96
C TYR A 96 -9.22 3.13 7.50
N VAL A 97 -9.72 2.70 6.34
CA VAL A 97 -10.97 3.19 5.78
C VAL A 97 -12.05 2.15 6.03
N GLY A 98 -12.89 2.41 7.01
CA GLY A 98 -14.00 1.54 7.34
C GLY A 98 -15.26 1.90 6.58
N LEU A 99 -16.16 0.92 6.43
CA LEU A 99 -17.50 1.20 5.95
C LEU A 99 -18.29 1.84 7.10
N ASN A 100 -18.93 2.94 6.79
CA ASN A 100 -19.76 3.63 7.78
C ASN A 100 -21.13 2.96 7.80
N THR A 101 -21.27 1.94 8.66
CA THR A 101 -22.55 1.27 8.88
C THR A 101 -23.22 1.87 10.10
N VAL A 102 -24.34 2.42 9.88
CA VAL A 102 -25.17 2.95 10.97
C VAL A 102 -26.28 1.98 11.29
#